data_57f62831c172b77ff8584eba3464f360
#
_entry.id   57f62831c172b77ff8584eba3464f360
#
_cell.length_a   1.000
_cell.length_b   1.000
_cell.length_c   1.000
_cell.angle_alpha   90.00
_cell.angle_beta   90.00
_cell.angle_gamma   90.00
#
_symmetry.space_group_name_H-M   'P 1'
#
loop_
_entity.id
_entity.type
_entity.pdbx_description
1 polymer ?
#
loop_
_entity_poly.entity_id
_entity_poly.type
_entity_poly.pdbx_seq_one_letter_code
_entity_poly.pdbx_strand_id
1 'polypeptide(L)'
;MMSDYKYCLFVLLCCSITKSHADNARYYYDYECNEPLVAYSKLTATSSLRDRGPENAKLYGTSAWTPHESSYYQHLTVNLLARKELRGVATRGRYATDEYISEYMLQYSDDGESWRQVTDAEGYTMMFEGNHDGNTVERNEFEVPIIAQYIRINPMRWRDKISMRVEVYGCNYVADTLYFNGTSLVKMDLLRDPISASREAIRFRFKTSTASGALLYSRGTQGDYVALQLRDNRLVLNIDLGSGTATSLSVGSLLDDNIWHDVMISRNRRDVIFSVDRVIVQERIKGEFSRLNLNRAFYIGGVPNFQEGLVVTQNFTGCVENLYLNATNVIQDLKLGYDSGEPFKFQKVNTLYAC
;
A
#
# COMPACT_ATOMS: atom_id res chain seq x y z
N MET A 1 -30.85 25.31 44.33
CA MET A 1 -29.92 25.73 43.30
C MET A 1 -28.61 24.93 43.45
N MET A 2 -28.63 23.64 43.20
CA MET A 2 -27.46 22.73 43.15
C MET A 2 -27.97 21.40 42.60
N SER A 3 -28.05 21.28 41.28
CA SER A 3 -28.47 19.99 40.64
C SER A 3 -28.05 19.79 39.18
N ASP A 4 -27.18 20.61 38.59
CA ASP A 4 -26.93 20.46 37.15
C ASP A 4 -25.46 20.18 36.73
N TYR A 5 -24.56 19.90 37.67
CA TYR A 5 -23.14 19.66 37.36
C TYR A 5 -22.69 18.18 37.29
N LYS A 6 -23.60 17.23 37.58
CA LYS A 6 -23.21 15.79 37.58
C LYS A 6 -23.35 15.07 36.24
N TYR A 7 -24.07 15.59 35.27
CA TYR A 7 -24.28 14.91 33.99
C TYR A 7 -23.19 15.18 32.95
N CYS A 8 -22.51 16.34 32.99
CA CYS A 8 -21.42 16.64 32.02
C CYS A 8 -20.13 15.87 32.27
N LEU A 9 -19.83 15.47 33.51
CA LEU A 9 -18.58 14.74 33.80
C LEU A 9 -18.62 13.27 33.33
N PHE A 10 -19.83 12.66 33.29
CA PHE A 10 -19.97 11.26 32.84
C PHE A 10 -19.88 11.10 31.31
N VAL A 11 -20.32 12.09 30.55
CA VAL A 11 -20.24 12.06 29.07
C VAL A 11 -18.81 12.29 28.57
N LEU A 12 -18.05 13.16 29.25
CA LEU A 12 -16.64 13.39 28.92
C LEU A 12 -15.71 12.21 29.26
N LEU A 13 -16.03 11.46 30.34
CA LEU A 13 -15.27 10.23 30.65
C LEU A 13 -15.58 9.08 29.67
N CYS A 14 -16.82 8.94 29.20
CA CYS A 14 -17.14 7.93 28.19
C CYS A 14 -16.47 8.21 26.83
N CYS A 15 -16.41 9.47 26.37
CA CYS A 15 -15.70 9.83 25.13
C CYS A 15 -14.18 9.64 25.23
N SER A 16 -13.58 9.87 26.40
CA SER A 16 -12.14 9.67 26.60
C SER A 16 -11.75 8.18 26.68
N ILE A 17 -12.63 7.34 27.23
CA ILE A 17 -12.38 5.89 27.33
C ILE A 17 -12.51 5.18 25.97
N THR A 18 -13.46 5.60 25.12
CA THR A 18 -13.62 5.02 23.78
C THR A 18 -12.48 5.44 22.84
N LYS A 19 -12.00 6.67 22.91
CA LYS A 19 -10.86 7.13 22.09
C LYS A 19 -9.56 6.46 22.52
N SER A 20 -9.33 6.25 23.81
CA SER A 20 -8.14 5.56 24.31
C SER A 20 -8.09 4.07 23.97
N HIS A 21 -9.23 3.39 23.80
CA HIS A 21 -9.26 1.99 23.38
C HIS A 21 -8.98 1.81 21.89
N ALA A 22 -9.46 2.72 21.04
CA ALA A 22 -9.19 2.72 19.61
C ALA A 22 -7.72 3.05 19.31
N ASP A 23 -7.18 4.08 19.96
CA ASP A 23 -5.79 4.48 19.85
C ASP A 23 -4.85 3.41 20.45
N ASN A 24 -5.24 2.75 21.55
CA ASN A 24 -4.48 1.65 22.12
C ASN A 24 -4.52 0.37 21.26
N ALA A 25 -5.64 0.06 20.60
CA ALA A 25 -5.70 -1.09 19.69
C ALA A 25 -4.85 -0.87 18.44
N ARG A 26 -4.86 0.33 17.87
CA ARG A 26 -3.98 0.71 16.74
C ARG A 26 -2.52 0.71 17.15
N TYR A 27 -2.19 1.27 18.31
CA TYR A 27 -0.84 1.30 18.88
C TYR A 27 -0.33 -0.10 19.26
N TYR A 28 -1.20 -0.99 19.73
CA TYR A 28 -0.84 -2.36 20.07
C TYR A 28 -0.55 -3.21 18.84
N TYR A 29 -1.31 -3.05 17.74
CA TYR A 29 -1.07 -3.74 16.48
C TYR A 29 0.22 -3.27 15.79
N ASP A 30 0.52 -1.97 15.81
CA ASP A 30 1.76 -1.42 15.26
C ASP A 30 3.00 -1.84 16.06
N TYR A 31 2.87 -2.04 17.37
CA TYR A 31 3.98 -2.47 18.21
C TYR A 31 4.38 -3.94 17.97
N GLU A 32 3.43 -4.80 17.60
CA GLU A 32 3.69 -6.22 17.32
C GLU A 32 4.34 -6.46 15.94
N CYS A 33 4.23 -5.55 14.98
CA CYS A 33 4.82 -5.67 13.64
C CYS A 33 6.07 -4.81 13.46
N ASN A 34 7.04 -4.92 14.37
CA ASN A 34 8.24 -4.08 14.39
C ASN A 34 9.51 -4.85 14.76
N GLU A 35 9.57 -6.14 14.43
CA GLU A 35 10.72 -6.97 14.68
C GLU A 35 11.87 -6.67 13.69
N PRO A 36 13.14 -6.73 14.12
CA PRO A 36 14.29 -6.64 13.23
C PRO A 36 14.42 -7.93 12.40
N LEU A 37 14.45 -7.84 11.10
CA LEU A 37 14.37 -8.97 10.17
C LEU A 37 15.71 -9.36 9.53
N VAL A 38 16.70 -8.44 9.48
CA VAL A 38 17.97 -8.66 8.75
C VAL A 38 18.80 -9.77 9.36
N ALA A 39 18.71 -10.00 10.66
CA ALA A 39 19.44 -11.09 11.33
C ALA A 39 19.13 -12.48 10.77
N TYR A 40 17.91 -12.68 10.27
CA TYR A 40 17.38 -13.94 9.73
C TYR A 40 17.23 -13.94 8.21
N SER A 41 17.83 -12.96 7.52
CA SER A 41 17.73 -12.77 6.09
C SER A 41 19.03 -13.10 5.37
N LYS A 42 18.98 -13.20 4.03
CA LYS A 42 20.16 -13.33 3.18
C LYS A 42 20.43 -11.99 2.47
N LEU A 43 21.64 -11.47 2.67
CA LEU A 43 22.08 -10.22 2.05
C LEU A 43 22.87 -10.51 0.77
N THR A 44 22.59 -9.76 -0.30
CA THR A 44 23.33 -9.77 -1.56
C THR A 44 23.52 -8.35 -2.07
N ALA A 45 24.50 -8.11 -2.91
CA ALA A 45 24.76 -6.80 -3.49
C ALA A 45 25.28 -6.92 -4.94
N THR A 46 25.20 -5.82 -5.68
CA THR A 46 25.73 -5.73 -7.06
C THR A 46 27.23 -5.97 -7.13
N SER A 47 27.98 -5.41 -6.19
CA SER A 47 29.41 -5.55 -6.05
C SER A 47 29.83 -5.29 -4.60
N SER A 48 31.07 -5.65 -4.23
CA SER A 48 31.62 -5.30 -2.92
C SER A 48 33.13 -5.23 -2.94
N LEU A 49 33.68 -4.34 -2.15
CA LEU A 49 35.10 -4.36 -1.83
C LEU A 49 35.44 -5.61 -1.00
N ARG A 50 36.70 -6.05 -1.08
CA ARG A 50 37.20 -7.13 -0.22
C ARG A 50 36.99 -6.76 1.24
N ASP A 51 36.51 -7.71 2.04
CA ASP A 51 36.19 -7.56 3.47
C ASP A 51 35.07 -6.56 3.81
N ARG A 52 34.31 -6.08 2.80
CA ARG A 52 33.16 -5.18 2.92
C ARG A 52 31.95 -5.70 2.13
N GLY A 53 31.73 -7.00 2.21
CA GLY A 53 30.62 -7.68 1.54
C GLY A 53 29.26 -7.36 2.16
N PRO A 54 28.16 -7.78 1.51
CA PRO A 54 26.80 -7.57 2.00
C PRO A 54 26.55 -8.18 3.38
N GLU A 55 27.26 -9.23 3.77
CA GLU A 55 27.20 -9.85 5.10
C GLU A 55 27.58 -8.90 6.23
N ASN A 56 28.34 -7.85 5.92
CA ASN A 56 28.78 -6.80 6.86
C ASN A 56 27.74 -5.68 7.02
N ALA A 57 26.65 -5.71 6.27
CA ALA A 57 25.65 -4.64 6.25
C ALA A 57 24.64 -4.72 7.42
N LYS A 58 24.84 -5.54 8.43
CA LYS A 58 23.96 -5.57 9.60
C LYS A 58 24.06 -4.27 10.41
N LEU A 59 22.93 -3.70 10.82
CA LEU A 59 22.84 -2.36 11.43
C LEU A 59 23.79 -2.15 12.60
N TYR A 60 23.91 -3.14 13.48
CA TYR A 60 24.77 -3.09 14.67
C TYR A 60 26.13 -3.79 14.49
N GLY A 61 26.49 -4.12 13.23
CA GLY A 61 27.79 -4.65 12.89
C GLY A 61 28.91 -3.60 13.04
N THR A 62 30.17 -4.07 13.05
CA THR A 62 31.38 -3.24 13.15
C THR A 62 31.91 -2.80 11.79
N SER A 63 31.49 -3.42 10.70
CA SER A 63 31.84 -3.08 9.32
C SER A 63 30.59 -2.59 8.58
N ALA A 64 30.69 -2.41 7.26
CA ALA A 64 29.59 -2.02 6.39
C ALA A 64 29.75 -2.67 5.00
N TRP A 65 28.65 -2.80 4.26
CA TRP A 65 28.76 -3.04 2.84
C TRP A 65 29.29 -1.79 2.14
N THR A 66 30.26 -2.00 1.23
CA THR A 66 30.83 -0.96 0.36
C THR A 66 31.03 -1.57 -1.01
N PRO A 67 30.44 -1.04 -2.09
CA PRO A 67 30.64 -1.55 -3.45
C PRO A 67 32.06 -1.25 -3.97
N HIS A 68 32.47 -1.91 -5.04
CA HIS A 68 33.74 -1.63 -5.72
C HIS A 68 33.83 -0.18 -6.18
N GLU A 69 32.72 0.35 -6.69
CA GLU A 69 32.60 1.70 -7.21
C GLU A 69 31.31 2.33 -6.68
N SER A 70 31.38 3.59 -6.24
CA SER A 70 30.20 4.33 -5.84
C SER A 70 29.50 4.89 -7.07
N SER A 71 28.37 4.31 -7.42
CA SER A 71 27.53 4.71 -8.56
C SER A 71 26.05 4.44 -8.29
N TYR A 72 25.17 5.06 -9.07
CA TYR A 72 23.70 4.89 -8.97
C TYR A 72 23.21 3.48 -9.34
N TYR A 73 24.06 2.65 -9.94
CA TYR A 73 23.74 1.27 -10.29
C TYR A 73 23.95 0.28 -9.15
N GLN A 74 24.54 0.73 -8.05
CA GLN A 74 24.81 -0.11 -6.90
C GLN A 74 23.55 -0.29 -6.06
N HIS A 75 23.35 -1.49 -5.53
CA HIS A 75 22.27 -1.75 -4.58
C HIS A 75 22.63 -2.91 -3.63
N LEU A 76 22.05 -2.83 -2.45
CA LEU A 76 22.04 -3.91 -1.47
C LEU A 76 20.64 -4.53 -1.47
N THR A 77 20.55 -5.85 -1.53
CA THR A 77 19.29 -6.60 -1.50
C THR A 77 19.22 -7.45 -0.24
N VAL A 78 18.10 -7.34 0.48
CA VAL A 78 17.74 -8.19 1.63
C VAL A 78 16.70 -9.19 1.15
N ASN A 79 17.01 -10.49 1.18
CA ASN A 79 16.05 -11.57 0.98
C ASN A 79 15.57 -12.07 2.36
N LEU A 80 14.32 -11.83 2.67
CA LEU A 80 13.68 -12.16 3.94
C LEU A 80 13.27 -13.63 4.06
N LEU A 81 13.58 -14.43 3.01
CA LEU A 81 13.31 -15.88 2.87
C LEU A 81 11.82 -16.27 2.79
N ALA A 82 10.93 -15.38 3.17
CA ALA A 82 9.48 -15.50 3.03
C ALA A 82 8.87 -14.10 2.88
N ARG A 83 7.64 -14.02 2.42
CA ARG A 83 6.90 -12.75 2.41
C ARG A 83 6.71 -12.25 3.84
N LYS A 84 7.05 -11.00 4.07
CA LYS A 84 6.89 -10.28 5.33
C LYS A 84 6.07 -9.03 5.10
N GLU A 85 5.45 -8.54 6.14
CA GLU A 85 4.91 -7.20 6.21
C GLU A 85 5.99 -6.28 6.74
N LEU A 86 6.44 -5.34 5.92
CA LEU A 86 7.52 -4.41 6.23
C LEU A 86 6.94 -3.07 6.64
N ARG A 87 7.43 -2.53 7.74
CA ARG A 87 6.97 -1.28 8.34
C ARG A 87 7.99 -0.16 8.28
N GLY A 88 9.28 -0.48 8.12
CA GLY A 88 10.32 0.53 8.02
C GLY A 88 11.70 -0.03 7.75
N VAL A 89 12.63 0.88 7.48
CA VAL A 89 14.05 0.61 7.25
C VAL A 89 14.88 1.56 8.12
N ALA A 90 15.95 1.05 8.73
CA ALA A 90 16.95 1.87 9.38
C ALA A 90 18.30 1.68 8.71
N THR A 91 19.06 2.77 8.60
CA THR A 91 20.39 2.79 8.00
C THR A 91 21.42 3.41 8.92
N ARG A 92 22.67 3.00 8.75
CA ARG A 92 23.89 3.62 9.33
C ARG A 92 24.99 3.63 8.29
N GLY A 93 25.88 4.58 8.37
CA GLY A 93 27.10 4.57 7.60
C GLY A 93 28.15 3.58 8.16
N ARG A 94 29.38 3.66 7.70
CA ARG A 94 30.51 2.87 8.20
C ARG A 94 31.04 3.46 9.49
N TYR A 95 31.26 2.59 10.49
CA TYR A 95 31.71 3.00 11.82
C TYR A 95 33.02 3.82 11.78
N ALA A 96 33.04 4.93 12.52
CA ALA A 96 34.20 5.84 12.69
C ALA A 96 34.75 6.39 11.34
N THR A 97 33.90 6.60 10.34
CA THR A 97 34.26 7.20 9.05
C THR A 97 33.17 8.16 8.57
N ASP A 98 33.46 8.97 7.56
CA ASP A 98 32.49 9.80 6.83
C ASP A 98 31.92 9.07 5.58
N GLU A 99 32.05 7.74 5.52
CA GLU A 99 31.46 6.94 4.45
C GLU A 99 30.01 6.57 4.84
N TYR A 100 29.01 7.19 4.19
CA TYR A 100 27.59 6.93 4.42
C TYR A 100 26.74 7.30 3.21
N ILE A 101 25.52 6.78 3.16
CA ILE A 101 24.49 7.20 2.19
C ILE A 101 23.59 8.25 2.83
N SER A 102 23.37 9.39 2.15
CA SER A 102 22.52 10.49 2.64
C SER A 102 21.12 10.52 2.02
N GLU A 103 20.92 9.84 0.88
CA GLU A 103 19.59 9.63 0.29
C GLU A 103 19.59 8.29 -0.45
N TYR A 104 18.43 7.62 -0.43
CA TYR A 104 18.24 6.36 -1.13
C TYR A 104 16.80 6.16 -1.59
N MET A 105 16.61 5.32 -2.60
CA MET A 105 15.32 4.77 -2.99
C MET A 105 15.21 3.31 -2.55
N LEU A 106 13.99 2.84 -2.37
CA LEU A 106 13.68 1.46 -2.06
C LEU A 106 12.90 0.82 -3.20
N GLN A 107 13.22 -0.43 -3.46
CA GLN A 107 12.46 -1.32 -4.33
C GLN A 107 12.12 -2.59 -3.57
N TYR A 108 11.00 -3.21 -3.89
CA TYR A 108 10.58 -4.48 -3.31
C TYR A 108 10.16 -5.48 -4.38
N SER A 109 10.20 -6.76 -4.04
CA SER A 109 9.87 -7.86 -4.94
C SER A 109 9.40 -9.09 -4.19
N ASP A 110 8.56 -9.91 -4.80
CA ASP A 110 8.17 -11.23 -4.29
C ASP A 110 9.04 -12.36 -4.85
N ASP A 111 9.60 -12.19 -6.05
CA ASP A 111 10.36 -13.22 -6.80
C ASP A 111 11.86 -12.92 -6.93
N GLY A 112 12.29 -11.70 -6.57
CA GLY A 112 13.67 -11.24 -6.73
C GLY A 112 14.05 -10.84 -8.17
N GLU A 113 13.11 -10.91 -9.11
CA GLU A 113 13.29 -10.58 -10.52
C GLU A 113 12.50 -9.33 -10.93
N SER A 114 11.25 -9.24 -10.47
CA SER A 114 10.32 -8.14 -10.73
C SER A 114 10.35 -7.13 -9.60
N TRP A 115 10.82 -5.92 -9.88
CA TRP A 115 11.03 -4.89 -8.87
C TRP A 115 10.05 -3.75 -9.02
N ARG A 116 9.44 -3.35 -7.90
CA ARG A 116 8.56 -2.19 -7.78
C ARG A 116 9.20 -1.14 -6.90
N GLN A 117 9.03 0.13 -7.24
CA GLN A 117 9.45 1.24 -6.41
C GLN A 117 8.56 1.33 -5.17
N VAL A 118 9.15 1.67 -4.01
CA VAL A 118 8.37 2.08 -2.85
C VAL A 118 7.79 3.46 -3.12
N THR A 119 6.50 3.61 -2.84
CA THR A 119 5.75 4.83 -3.08
C THR A 119 5.09 5.30 -1.79
N ASP A 120 4.76 6.59 -1.73
CA ASP A 120 3.88 7.15 -0.71
C ASP A 120 2.43 6.61 -0.83
N ALA A 121 1.54 7.10 0.03
CA ALA A 121 0.13 6.72 0.02
C ALA A 121 -0.58 7.05 -1.29
N GLU A 122 -0.16 8.11 -1.97
CA GLU A 122 -0.71 8.57 -3.26
C GLU A 122 -0.05 7.91 -4.48
N GLY A 123 0.96 7.03 -4.28
CA GLY A 123 1.60 6.26 -5.33
C GLY A 123 2.82 6.91 -6.01
N TYR A 124 3.41 7.98 -5.42
CA TYR A 124 4.65 8.57 -5.93
C TYR A 124 5.87 7.85 -5.38
N THR A 125 6.89 7.67 -6.22
CA THR A 125 8.16 7.10 -5.79
C THR A 125 8.76 7.93 -4.66
N MET A 126 9.05 7.28 -3.54
CA MET A 126 9.64 7.90 -2.37
C MET A 126 11.16 7.99 -2.49
N MET A 127 11.70 9.15 -2.08
CA MET A 127 13.09 9.34 -1.76
C MET A 127 13.21 9.38 -0.24
N PHE A 128 14.05 8.52 0.31
CA PHE A 128 14.28 8.41 1.75
C PHE A 128 15.52 9.17 2.17
N GLU A 129 15.40 9.92 3.26
CA GLU A 129 16.56 10.53 3.89
C GLU A 129 17.42 9.44 4.54
N GLY A 130 18.72 9.53 4.33
CA GLY A 130 19.70 8.61 4.90
C GLY A 130 20.52 9.29 6.01
N ASN A 131 21.75 8.84 6.16
CA ASN A 131 22.61 9.24 7.26
C ASN A 131 23.31 10.59 7.05
N HIS A 132 23.67 11.23 8.15
CA HIS A 132 24.49 12.46 8.17
C HIS A 132 25.91 12.19 8.70
N ASP A 133 26.14 11.02 9.24
CA ASP A 133 27.44 10.52 9.72
C ASP A 133 27.53 8.99 9.60
N GLY A 134 28.69 8.43 9.97
CA GLY A 134 28.92 6.98 9.94
C GLY A 134 28.30 6.19 11.11
N ASN A 135 27.74 6.86 12.13
CA ASN A 135 27.42 6.21 13.41
C ASN A 135 25.96 6.34 13.86
N THR A 136 25.29 7.44 13.51
CA THR A 136 23.90 7.67 13.89
C THR A 136 22.97 6.77 13.09
N VAL A 137 21.95 6.20 13.75
CA VAL A 137 20.89 5.43 13.09
C VAL A 137 19.85 6.39 12.57
N GLU A 138 19.59 6.33 11.27
CA GLU A 138 18.46 7.00 10.64
C GLU A 138 17.40 5.96 10.32
N ARG A 139 16.15 6.20 10.76
CA ARG A 139 15.02 5.30 10.59
C ARG A 139 13.90 5.97 9.83
N ASN A 140 13.41 5.26 8.83
CA ASN A 140 12.27 5.66 8.00
C ASN A 140 11.15 4.64 8.15
N GLU A 141 9.97 5.10 8.53
CA GLU A 141 8.76 4.29 8.59
C GLU A 141 8.00 4.35 7.26
N PHE A 142 7.30 3.27 6.91
CA PHE A 142 6.46 3.24 5.73
C PHE A 142 5.03 3.66 6.08
N GLU A 143 4.52 4.66 5.42
CA GLU A 143 3.12 5.11 5.57
C GLU A 143 2.14 3.99 5.18
N VAL A 144 2.45 3.26 4.10
CA VAL A 144 1.73 2.05 3.68
C VAL A 144 2.67 0.86 3.85
N PRO A 145 2.29 -0.16 4.62
CA PRO A 145 3.09 -1.36 4.78
C PRO A 145 3.43 -2.01 3.43
N ILE A 146 4.63 -2.56 3.31
CA ILE A 146 5.09 -3.24 2.11
C ILE A 146 5.04 -4.74 2.36
N ILE A 147 4.33 -5.47 1.50
CA ILE A 147 4.31 -6.94 1.56
C ILE A 147 5.26 -7.46 0.49
N ALA A 148 6.37 -8.06 0.94
CA ALA A 148 7.40 -8.55 0.02
C ALA A 148 8.30 -9.61 0.66
N GLN A 149 8.98 -10.40 -0.17
CA GLN A 149 10.06 -11.28 0.25
C GLN A 149 11.43 -10.61 0.11
N TYR A 150 11.57 -9.68 -0.83
CA TYR A 150 12.83 -8.99 -1.11
C TYR A 150 12.64 -7.49 -0.99
N ILE A 151 13.59 -6.82 -0.36
CA ILE A 151 13.72 -5.36 -0.39
C ILE A 151 15.12 -4.99 -0.87
N ARG A 152 15.22 -3.97 -1.70
CA ARG A 152 16.46 -3.46 -2.29
C ARG A 152 16.62 -2.01 -1.94
N ILE A 153 17.82 -1.66 -1.46
CA ILE A 153 18.21 -0.29 -1.13
C ILE A 153 19.13 0.21 -2.24
N ASN A 154 18.73 1.28 -2.92
CA ASN A 154 19.44 1.92 -4.01
C ASN A 154 19.99 3.26 -3.55
N PRO A 155 21.29 3.42 -3.26
CA PRO A 155 21.88 4.70 -2.90
C PRO A 155 21.72 5.75 -4.00
N MET A 156 21.25 6.95 -3.62
CA MET A 156 21.07 8.07 -4.54
C MET A 156 22.00 9.22 -4.24
N ARG A 157 22.37 9.42 -2.97
CA ARG A 157 23.45 10.35 -2.55
C ARG A 157 24.26 9.72 -1.44
N TRP A 158 25.54 10.08 -1.39
CA TRP A 158 26.48 9.55 -0.39
C TRP A 158 27.61 10.55 -0.11
N ARG A 159 28.28 10.34 1.03
CA ARG A 159 29.51 11.04 1.40
C ARG A 159 30.69 10.09 1.22
N ASP A 160 31.76 10.56 0.64
CA ASP A 160 33.00 9.86 0.30
C ASP A 160 32.76 8.59 -0.53
N LYS A 161 32.22 7.53 0.08
CA LYS A 161 31.87 6.27 -0.59
C LYS A 161 30.49 5.81 -0.14
N ILE A 162 29.85 5.05 -1.03
CA ILE A 162 28.70 4.25 -0.63
C ILE A 162 29.16 3.27 0.42
N SER A 163 28.73 3.46 1.68
CA SER A 163 28.93 2.52 2.77
C SER A 163 27.66 2.46 3.61
N MET A 164 27.14 1.27 3.87
CA MET A 164 25.83 1.13 4.50
C MET A 164 25.75 -0.09 5.40
N ARG A 165 25.11 0.12 6.55
CA ARG A 165 24.52 -0.90 7.41
C ARG A 165 23.01 -0.70 7.41
N VAL A 166 22.24 -1.77 7.52
CA VAL A 166 20.78 -1.74 7.38
C VAL A 166 20.10 -2.66 8.37
N GLU A 167 18.91 -2.27 8.81
CA GLU A 167 17.89 -3.12 9.40
C GLU A 167 16.57 -2.89 8.68
N VAL A 168 15.78 -3.94 8.57
CA VAL A 168 14.41 -3.91 8.05
C VAL A 168 13.48 -4.32 9.17
N TYR A 169 12.47 -3.51 9.44
CA TYR A 169 11.51 -3.77 10.51
C TYR A 169 10.17 -4.23 9.94
N GLY A 170 9.59 -5.22 10.60
CA GLY A 170 8.32 -5.78 10.17
C GLY A 170 7.95 -7.03 10.96
N CYS A 171 7.05 -7.83 10.41
CA CYS A 171 6.58 -9.08 11.01
C CYS A 171 6.26 -10.14 9.96
N ASN A 172 5.83 -11.32 10.42
CA ASN A 172 5.30 -12.33 9.52
C ASN A 172 4.04 -11.81 8.85
N TYR A 173 4.01 -11.94 7.54
CA TYR A 173 2.84 -11.55 6.77
C TYR A 173 1.67 -12.51 7.03
N VAL A 174 0.53 -11.93 7.41
CA VAL A 174 -0.76 -12.60 7.49
C VAL A 174 -1.71 -11.85 6.57
N ALA A 175 -2.22 -12.52 5.53
CA ALA A 175 -3.10 -11.90 4.55
C ALA A 175 -4.45 -11.52 5.16
N ASP A 176 -4.86 -10.25 4.99
CA ASP A 176 -6.24 -9.82 5.20
C ASP A 176 -7.03 -10.06 3.92
N THR A 177 -7.85 -11.10 3.91
CA THR A 177 -8.56 -11.56 2.72
C THR A 177 -10.08 -11.45 2.86
N LEU A 178 -10.75 -11.21 1.72
CA LEU A 178 -12.18 -11.33 1.54
C LEU A 178 -12.47 -12.24 0.35
N TYR A 179 -13.39 -13.19 0.52
CA TYR A 179 -13.92 -14.01 -0.56
C TYR A 179 -15.27 -13.46 -1.02
N PHE A 180 -15.43 -13.31 -2.31
CA PHE A 180 -16.67 -12.91 -2.99
C PHE A 180 -17.20 -14.07 -3.84
N ASN A 181 -18.49 -14.35 -3.73
CA ASN A 181 -19.15 -15.46 -4.40
C ASN A 181 -20.04 -15.03 -5.59
N GLY A 182 -19.86 -13.82 -6.09
CA GLY A 182 -20.68 -13.25 -7.17
C GLY A 182 -22.00 -12.61 -6.71
N THR A 183 -22.40 -12.83 -5.45
CA THR A 183 -23.59 -12.19 -4.85
C THR A 183 -23.22 -11.33 -3.63
N SER A 184 -22.07 -11.56 -3.05
CA SER A 184 -21.55 -10.81 -1.92
C SER A 184 -20.87 -9.51 -2.38
N LEU A 185 -20.98 -8.49 -1.56
CA LEU A 185 -20.27 -7.22 -1.73
C LEU A 185 -20.03 -6.53 -0.38
N VAL A 186 -19.05 -5.63 -0.36
CA VAL A 186 -18.84 -4.68 0.73
C VAL A 186 -19.23 -3.30 0.23
N LYS A 187 -19.99 -2.56 1.05
CA LYS A 187 -20.34 -1.17 0.82
C LYS A 187 -19.70 -0.31 1.91
N MET A 188 -18.89 0.64 1.50
CA MET A 188 -18.33 1.69 2.35
C MET A 188 -19.08 3.00 2.06
N ASP A 189 -19.67 3.61 3.09
CA ASP A 189 -20.50 4.80 2.94
C ASP A 189 -19.65 6.08 3.04
N LEU A 190 -19.67 6.90 2.00
CA LEU A 190 -18.92 8.16 1.90
C LEU A 190 -19.79 9.40 2.11
N LEU A 191 -21.05 9.25 2.56
CA LEU A 191 -21.99 10.38 2.67
C LEU A 191 -21.56 11.44 3.69
N ARG A 192 -20.87 11.03 4.74
CA ARG A 192 -20.41 11.95 5.81
C ARG A 192 -19.01 12.50 5.55
N ASP A 193 -18.20 11.77 4.82
CA ASP A 193 -16.84 12.14 4.53
C ASP A 193 -16.52 11.82 3.05
N PRO A 194 -16.89 12.72 2.13
CA PRO A 194 -16.70 12.52 0.71
C PRO A 194 -15.21 12.58 0.37
N ILE A 195 -14.79 11.66 -0.50
CA ILE A 195 -13.46 11.73 -1.10
C ILE A 195 -13.48 12.83 -2.16
N SER A 196 -12.72 13.89 -1.94
CA SER A 196 -12.48 14.94 -2.92
C SER A 196 -10.99 15.15 -3.08
N ALA A 197 -10.38 14.40 -3.97
CA ALA A 197 -8.93 14.34 -4.11
C ALA A 197 -8.46 14.67 -5.52
N SER A 198 -7.25 15.22 -5.61
CA SER A 198 -6.50 15.36 -6.87
C SER A 198 -5.44 14.27 -7.03
N ARG A 199 -5.22 13.49 -5.98
CA ARG A 199 -4.26 12.38 -5.91
C ARG A 199 -4.86 11.26 -5.10
N GLU A 200 -4.81 10.05 -5.59
CA GLU A 200 -5.15 8.85 -4.85
C GLU A 200 -4.41 7.63 -5.40
N ALA A 201 -4.28 6.62 -4.55
CA ALA A 201 -3.82 5.30 -4.93
C ALA A 201 -4.75 4.22 -4.39
N ILE A 202 -4.99 3.21 -5.21
CA ILE A 202 -5.70 1.99 -4.85
C ILE A 202 -4.72 0.84 -5.06
N ARG A 203 -4.48 0.04 -4.01
CA ARG A 203 -3.59 -1.11 -4.06
C ARG A 203 -4.29 -2.31 -3.48
N PHE A 204 -4.22 -3.44 -4.15
CA PHE A 204 -4.76 -4.70 -3.65
C PHE A 204 -4.20 -5.87 -4.44
N ARG A 205 -4.45 -7.08 -3.96
CA ARG A 205 -4.28 -8.30 -4.74
C ARG A 205 -5.61 -9.00 -4.92
N PHE A 206 -5.77 -9.68 -6.03
CA PHE A 206 -6.94 -10.51 -6.26
C PHE A 206 -6.55 -11.86 -6.89
N LYS A 207 -7.43 -12.83 -6.70
CA LYS A 207 -7.32 -14.17 -7.30
C LYS A 207 -8.71 -14.62 -7.72
N THR A 208 -8.83 -15.12 -8.94
CA THR A 208 -10.10 -15.58 -9.49
C THR A 208 -9.91 -16.66 -10.56
N SER A 209 -10.95 -17.44 -10.77
CA SER A 209 -11.09 -18.36 -11.91
C SER A 209 -12.23 -17.95 -12.86
N THR A 210 -12.79 -16.74 -12.69
CA THR A 210 -13.86 -16.22 -13.54
C THR A 210 -13.35 -15.07 -14.40
N ALA A 211 -13.67 -15.09 -15.68
CA ALA A 211 -13.14 -14.15 -16.67
C ALA A 211 -13.70 -12.73 -16.55
N SER A 212 -14.82 -12.53 -15.81
CA SER A 212 -15.48 -11.24 -15.75
C SER A 212 -16.18 -11.03 -14.41
N GLY A 213 -16.24 -9.76 -13.94
CA GLY A 213 -16.94 -9.36 -12.71
C GLY A 213 -16.59 -7.96 -12.27
N ALA A 214 -17.54 -7.25 -11.64
CA ALA A 214 -17.31 -5.92 -11.08
C ALA A 214 -16.50 -6.04 -9.78
N LEU A 215 -15.33 -5.38 -9.71
CA LEU A 215 -14.39 -5.44 -8.57
C LEU A 215 -14.56 -4.27 -7.61
N LEU A 216 -14.41 -3.04 -8.12
CA LEU A 216 -14.51 -1.81 -7.33
C LEU A 216 -15.37 -0.80 -8.08
N TYR A 217 -16.20 -0.08 -7.35
CA TYR A 217 -17.03 0.97 -7.91
C TYR A 217 -17.30 2.08 -6.89
N SER A 218 -17.18 3.31 -7.34
CA SER A 218 -17.68 4.47 -6.59
C SER A 218 -18.08 5.59 -7.53
N ARG A 219 -19.02 6.44 -7.08
CA ARG A 219 -19.48 7.60 -7.85
C ARG A 219 -19.76 8.80 -6.96
N GLY A 220 -19.68 9.97 -7.59
CA GLY A 220 -20.12 11.23 -7.02
C GLY A 220 -21.48 11.70 -7.55
N THR A 221 -21.97 12.79 -6.98
CA THR A 221 -23.22 13.44 -7.41
C THR A 221 -23.03 14.34 -8.62
N GLN A 222 -21.78 14.66 -8.99
CA GLN A 222 -21.43 15.57 -10.10
C GLN A 222 -21.07 14.82 -11.40
N GLY A 223 -21.28 13.50 -11.45
CA GLY A 223 -20.95 12.67 -12.60
C GLY A 223 -19.60 11.99 -12.53
N ASP A 224 -18.80 12.28 -11.50
CA ASP A 224 -17.54 11.58 -11.24
C ASP A 224 -17.79 10.11 -10.95
N TYR A 225 -16.93 9.22 -11.43
CA TYR A 225 -16.92 7.82 -11.02
C TYR A 225 -15.58 7.13 -11.27
N VAL A 226 -15.38 6.05 -10.53
CA VAL A 226 -14.33 5.05 -10.75
C VAL A 226 -15.00 3.69 -10.82
N ALA A 227 -14.76 2.95 -11.89
CA ALA A 227 -15.29 1.60 -12.12
C ALA A 227 -14.14 0.68 -12.53
N LEU A 228 -13.76 -0.25 -11.66
CA LEU A 228 -12.78 -1.29 -11.93
C LEU A 228 -13.50 -2.63 -12.07
N GLN A 229 -13.27 -3.30 -13.16
CA GLN A 229 -13.91 -4.57 -13.50
C GLN A 229 -12.93 -5.52 -14.18
N LEU A 230 -13.11 -6.80 -13.94
CA LEU A 230 -12.53 -7.84 -14.77
C LEU A 230 -13.47 -8.05 -15.97
N ARG A 231 -12.93 -8.02 -17.18
CA ARG A 231 -13.66 -8.23 -18.42
C ARG A 231 -12.81 -9.05 -19.39
N ASP A 232 -13.33 -10.19 -19.80
CA ASP A 232 -12.63 -11.07 -20.74
C ASP A 232 -11.18 -11.35 -20.29
N ASN A 233 -11.02 -11.75 -19.00
CA ASN A 233 -9.74 -12.03 -18.30
C ASN A 233 -8.69 -10.88 -18.30
N ARG A 234 -9.14 -9.62 -18.43
CA ARG A 234 -8.32 -8.40 -18.30
C ARG A 234 -8.95 -7.45 -17.29
N LEU A 235 -8.15 -6.70 -16.54
CA LEU A 235 -8.68 -5.60 -15.75
C LEU A 235 -8.93 -4.38 -16.63
N VAL A 236 -10.12 -3.78 -16.46
CA VAL A 236 -10.55 -2.57 -17.14
C VAL A 236 -10.93 -1.54 -16.08
N LEU A 237 -10.27 -0.39 -16.12
CA LEU A 237 -10.56 0.78 -15.33
C LEU A 237 -11.28 1.81 -16.20
N ASN A 238 -12.48 2.18 -15.82
CA ASN A 238 -13.21 3.31 -16.39
C ASN A 238 -13.28 4.43 -15.34
N ILE A 239 -12.87 5.62 -15.69
CA ILE A 239 -12.84 6.77 -14.81
C ILE A 239 -13.33 8.02 -15.52
N ASP A 240 -14.19 8.78 -14.86
CA ASP A 240 -14.63 10.12 -15.26
C ASP A 240 -14.51 11.09 -14.06
N LEU A 241 -14.00 12.27 -14.28
CA LEU A 241 -13.87 13.35 -13.28
C LEU A 241 -15.04 14.35 -13.36
N GLY A 242 -16.21 13.89 -13.82
CA GLY A 242 -17.42 14.72 -13.97
C GLY A 242 -17.52 15.44 -15.31
N SER A 243 -16.68 15.10 -16.28
CA SER A 243 -16.71 15.69 -17.62
C SER A 243 -17.79 15.10 -18.54
N GLY A 244 -18.39 13.98 -18.16
CA GLY A 244 -19.30 13.19 -18.99
C GLY A 244 -18.59 12.40 -20.09
N THR A 245 -17.24 12.32 -20.03
CA THR A 245 -16.44 11.58 -21.01
C THR A 245 -15.43 10.69 -20.29
N ALA A 246 -15.76 9.43 -20.14
CA ALA A 246 -14.91 8.47 -19.48
C ALA A 246 -13.59 8.21 -20.22
N THR A 247 -12.55 7.93 -19.44
CA THR A 247 -11.30 7.35 -19.91
C THR A 247 -11.27 5.89 -19.50
N SER A 248 -10.93 5.01 -20.45
CA SER A 248 -10.87 3.56 -20.24
C SER A 248 -9.45 3.06 -20.43
N LEU A 249 -8.91 2.39 -19.41
CA LEU A 249 -7.62 1.71 -19.46
C LEU A 249 -7.84 0.21 -19.30
N SER A 250 -7.10 -0.61 -20.05
CA SER A 250 -7.15 -2.06 -19.93
C SER A 250 -5.74 -2.64 -19.75
N VAL A 251 -5.57 -3.53 -18.77
CA VAL A 251 -4.26 -4.08 -18.41
C VAL A 251 -4.36 -5.57 -18.05
N GLY A 252 -3.24 -6.28 -18.23
CA GLY A 252 -3.13 -7.71 -17.96
C GLY A 252 -3.72 -8.60 -19.06
N SER A 253 -3.60 -9.89 -18.89
CA SER A 253 -4.20 -10.94 -19.72
C SER A 253 -4.20 -12.25 -18.94
N LEU A 254 -5.20 -13.12 -19.17
CA LEU A 254 -5.35 -14.40 -18.49
C LEU A 254 -5.38 -14.27 -16.95
N LEU A 255 -6.01 -13.22 -16.45
CA LEU A 255 -6.08 -12.93 -15.02
C LEU A 255 -7.11 -13.79 -14.26
N ASP A 256 -7.70 -14.76 -14.91
CA ASP A 256 -8.63 -15.78 -14.40
C ASP A 256 -7.96 -17.15 -14.17
N ASP A 257 -6.64 -17.15 -13.99
CA ASP A 257 -5.79 -18.34 -13.83
C ASP A 257 -5.73 -18.91 -12.40
N ASN A 258 -6.53 -18.33 -11.47
CA ASN A 258 -6.56 -18.69 -10.05
C ASN A 258 -5.23 -18.45 -9.32
N ILE A 259 -4.40 -17.52 -9.78
CA ILE A 259 -3.17 -17.06 -9.12
C ILE A 259 -3.39 -15.65 -8.56
N TRP A 260 -2.60 -15.25 -7.56
CA TRP A 260 -2.65 -13.91 -7.00
C TRP A 260 -1.99 -12.88 -7.92
N HIS A 261 -2.76 -11.88 -8.34
CA HIS A 261 -2.31 -10.74 -9.13
C HIS A 261 -2.26 -9.48 -8.28
N ASP A 262 -1.18 -8.72 -8.40
CA ASP A 262 -0.98 -7.43 -7.74
C ASP A 262 -1.53 -6.29 -8.59
N VAL A 263 -2.36 -5.45 -8.01
CA VAL A 263 -2.98 -4.31 -8.68
C VAL A 263 -2.58 -3.01 -8.02
N MET A 264 -2.20 -2.03 -8.82
CA MET A 264 -1.99 -0.66 -8.40
C MET A 264 -2.61 0.31 -9.39
N ILE A 265 -3.42 1.22 -8.89
CA ILE A 265 -3.95 2.38 -9.59
C ILE A 265 -3.43 3.60 -8.85
N SER A 266 -2.73 4.49 -9.54
CA SER A 266 -2.26 5.76 -9.00
C SER A 266 -2.69 6.89 -9.90
N ARG A 267 -3.28 7.94 -9.34
CA ARG A 267 -3.73 9.11 -10.08
C ARG A 267 -3.15 10.39 -9.49
N ASN A 268 -2.62 11.23 -10.37
CA ASN A 268 -2.24 12.61 -10.07
C ASN A 268 -2.95 13.56 -11.02
N ARG A 269 -3.95 14.27 -10.51
CA ARG A 269 -4.83 15.13 -11.31
C ARG A 269 -5.51 14.32 -12.41
N ARG A 270 -5.07 14.49 -13.66
CA ARG A 270 -5.59 13.77 -14.84
C ARG A 270 -4.69 12.62 -15.29
N ASP A 271 -3.50 12.51 -14.74
CA ASP A 271 -2.56 11.47 -15.14
C ASP A 271 -2.80 10.22 -14.30
N VAL A 272 -3.09 9.09 -14.93
CA VAL A 272 -3.37 7.78 -14.30
C VAL A 272 -2.31 6.78 -14.70
N ILE A 273 -1.78 6.07 -13.72
CA ILE A 273 -0.96 4.88 -13.88
C ILE A 273 -1.78 3.70 -13.36
N PHE A 274 -1.95 2.69 -14.20
CA PHE A 274 -2.65 1.47 -13.86
C PHE A 274 -1.78 0.27 -14.15
N SER A 275 -1.50 -0.56 -13.15
CA SER A 275 -0.65 -1.74 -13.31
C SER A 275 -1.30 -3.00 -12.75
N VAL A 276 -1.00 -4.11 -13.40
CA VAL A 276 -1.23 -5.47 -12.90
C VAL A 276 0.08 -6.22 -13.05
N ASP A 277 0.61 -6.73 -11.94
CA ASP A 277 1.90 -7.40 -11.87
C ASP A 277 3.03 -6.56 -12.49
N ARG A 278 3.55 -6.97 -13.64
CA ARG A 278 4.64 -6.29 -14.38
C ARG A 278 4.15 -5.38 -15.50
N VAL A 279 2.86 -5.44 -15.82
CA VAL A 279 2.29 -4.69 -16.95
C VAL A 279 1.75 -3.37 -16.46
N ILE A 280 2.22 -2.28 -17.05
CA ILE A 280 1.86 -0.92 -16.68
C ILE A 280 1.26 -0.23 -17.90
N VAL A 281 0.13 0.45 -17.71
CA VAL A 281 -0.46 1.37 -18.68
C VAL A 281 -0.61 2.75 -18.05
N GLN A 282 -0.43 3.77 -18.85
CA GLN A 282 -0.57 5.17 -18.42
C GLN A 282 -1.46 5.90 -19.41
N GLU A 283 -2.32 6.75 -18.90
CA GLU A 283 -3.24 7.54 -19.73
C GLU A 283 -3.56 8.87 -19.03
N ARG A 284 -3.97 9.86 -19.82
CA ARG A 284 -4.47 11.13 -19.32
C ARG A 284 -5.99 11.15 -19.40
N ILE A 285 -6.66 11.35 -18.26
CA ILE A 285 -8.12 11.40 -18.17
C ILE A 285 -8.64 12.56 -19.02
N LYS A 286 -9.70 12.29 -19.79
CA LYS A 286 -10.37 13.24 -20.66
C LYS A 286 -11.10 14.33 -19.87
N GLY A 287 -11.38 15.46 -20.51
CA GLY A 287 -12.04 16.63 -19.89
C GLY A 287 -11.07 17.57 -19.20
N GLU A 288 -11.60 18.58 -18.52
CA GLU A 288 -10.84 19.68 -17.91
C GLU A 288 -10.67 19.50 -16.39
N PHE A 289 -11.52 18.70 -15.75
CA PHE A 289 -11.49 18.51 -14.30
C PHE A 289 -10.28 17.67 -13.86
N SER A 290 -9.78 17.95 -12.66
CA SER A 290 -8.59 17.30 -12.10
C SER A 290 -8.82 16.72 -10.70
N ARG A 291 -9.99 16.94 -10.12
CA ARG A 291 -10.40 16.36 -8.83
C ARG A 291 -11.40 15.24 -9.09
N LEU A 292 -11.32 14.20 -8.30
CA LEU A 292 -12.30 13.13 -8.24
C LEU A 292 -13.15 13.33 -6.98
N ASN A 293 -14.45 13.49 -7.16
CA ASN A 293 -15.38 13.78 -6.08
C ASN A 293 -16.33 12.59 -5.89
N LEU A 294 -16.03 11.73 -4.94
CA LEU A 294 -16.83 10.56 -4.58
C LEU A 294 -17.54 10.82 -3.26
N ASN A 295 -18.86 10.90 -3.28
CA ASN A 295 -19.66 11.27 -2.12
C ASN A 295 -20.88 10.38 -1.86
N ARG A 296 -20.91 9.17 -2.42
CA ARG A 296 -22.01 8.22 -2.21
C ARG A 296 -21.54 6.99 -1.47
N ALA A 297 -21.11 5.97 -2.19
CA ALA A 297 -20.60 4.75 -1.60
C ALA A 297 -19.46 4.21 -2.45
N PHE A 298 -18.51 3.56 -1.79
CA PHE A 298 -17.48 2.76 -2.41
C PHE A 298 -17.87 1.29 -2.27
N TYR A 299 -17.99 0.61 -3.38
CA TYR A 299 -18.38 -0.81 -3.45
C TYR A 299 -17.17 -1.66 -3.78
N ILE A 300 -17.06 -2.82 -3.13
CA ILE A 300 -15.98 -3.79 -3.30
C ILE A 300 -16.60 -5.17 -3.55
N GLY A 301 -16.11 -5.88 -4.58
CA GLY A 301 -16.58 -7.20 -4.96
C GLY A 301 -17.87 -7.21 -5.77
N GLY A 302 -18.47 -6.05 -6.02
CA GLY A 302 -19.68 -5.93 -6.80
C GLY A 302 -20.50 -4.70 -6.51
N VAL A 303 -21.61 -4.57 -7.18
CA VAL A 303 -22.60 -3.49 -7.03
C VAL A 303 -24.02 -4.08 -6.88
N PRO A 304 -24.93 -3.41 -6.14
CA PRO A 304 -26.29 -3.95 -5.96
C PRO A 304 -27.14 -3.88 -7.24
N ASN A 305 -26.86 -2.92 -8.11
CA ASN A 305 -27.54 -2.70 -9.39
C ASN A 305 -26.53 -2.20 -10.41
N PHE A 306 -26.86 -2.34 -11.70
CA PHE A 306 -26.03 -1.80 -12.78
C PHE A 306 -25.70 -0.32 -12.56
N GLN A 307 -24.43 0.04 -12.79
CA GLN A 307 -23.92 1.38 -12.62
C GLN A 307 -23.23 1.86 -13.90
N GLU A 308 -23.31 3.15 -14.14
CA GLU A 308 -22.58 3.81 -15.22
C GLU A 308 -21.07 3.53 -15.11
N GLY A 309 -20.40 3.30 -16.24
CA GLY A 309 -18.97 2.97 -16.29
C GLY A 309 -18.67 1.46 -16.15
N LEU A 310 -19.60 0.63 -15.67
CA LEU A 310 -19.48 -0.82 -15.72
C LEU A 310 -20.03 -1.35 -17.04
N VAL A 311 -19.34 -2.31 -17.63
CA VAL A 311 -19.78 -3.04 -18.83
C VAL A 311 -20.22 -4.46 -18.46
N VAL A 312 -19.59 -5.05 -17.41
CA VAL A 312 -19.96 -6.35 -16.89
C VAL A 312 -21.23 -6.25 -16.05
N THR A 313 -22.08 -7.27 -16.14
CA THR A 313 -23.36 -7.32 -15.43
C THR A 313 -23.30 -8.18 -14.16
N GLN A 314 -22.26 -9.01 -14.02
CA GLN A 314 -22.04 -9.84 -12.84
C GLN A 314 -21.08 -9.18 -11.86
N ASN A 315 -21.27 -9.49 -10.59
CA ASN A 315 -20.32 -9.14 -9.53
C ASN A 315 -19.11 -10.08 -9.57
N PHE A 316 -18.03 -9.67 -8.89
CA PHE A 316 -16.80 -10.43 -8.82
C PHE A 316 -16.98 -11.74 -8.03
N THR A 317 -16.35 -12.80 -8.52
CA THR A 317 -16.20 -14.08 -7.82
C THR A 317 -14.71 -14.36 -7.65
N GLY A 318 -14.25 -14.51 -6.41
CA GLY A 318 -12.84 -14.74 -6.10
C GLY A 318 -12.42 -14.07 -4.81
N CYS A 319 -11.13 -13.94 -4.65
CA CYS A 319 -10.49 -13.43 -3.45
C CYS A 319 -9.89 -12.06 -3.70
N VAL A 320 -9.99 -11.19 -2.70
CA VAL A 320 -9.28 -9.89 -2.62
C VAL A 320 -8.51 -9.84 -1.32
N GLU A 321 -7.26 -9.46 -1.36
CA GLU A 321 -6.45 -9.26 -0.16
C GLU A 321 -5.76 -7.89 -0.16
N ASN A 322 -5.50 -7.36 1.05
CA ASN A 322 -4.72 -6.14 1.28
C ASN A 322 -5.19 -4.95 0.44
N LEU A 323 -6.49 -4.65 0.50
CA LEU A 323 -7.05 -3.50 -0.19
C LEU A 323 -6.74 -2.21 0.57
N TYR A 324 -5.88 -1.39 -0.02
CA TYR A 324 -5.55 -0.05 0.46
C TYR A 324 -6.20 1.02 -0.44
N LEU A 325 -6.87 1.97 0.19
CA LEU A 325 -7.25 3.26 -0.38
C LEU A 325 -6.36 4.33 0.26
N ASN A 326 -5.36 4.82 -0.46
CA ASN A 326 -4.24 5.59 0.09
C ASN A 326 -3.57 4.81 1.25
N ALA A 327 -3.51 5.37 2.46
CA ALA A 327 -2.97 4.72 3.65
C ALA A 327 -3.96 3.79 4.39
N THR A 328 -5.24 3.80 4.02
CA THR A 328 -6.29 3.05 4.73
C THR A 328 -6.36 1.60 4.26
N ASN A 329 -6.14 0.63 5.15
CA ASN A 329 -6.39 -0.79 4.89
C ASN A 329 -7.88 -1.12 5.12
N VAL A 330 -8.65 -1.12 4.04
CA VAL A 330 -10.11 -1.28 4.09
C VAL A 330 -10.52 -2.64 4.65
N ILE A 331 -9.80 -3.71 4.35
CA ILE A 331 -10.14 -5.07 4.82
C ILE A 331 -9.84 -5.21 6.32
N GLN A 332 -8.73 -4.65 6.77
CA GLN A 332 -8.39 -4.64 8.19
C GLN A 332 -9.42 -3.85 9.01
N ASP A 333 -9.78 -2.65 8.55
CA ASP A 333 -10.79 -1.82 9.19
C ASP A 333 -12.14 -2.54 9.24
N LEU A 334 -12.53 -3.22 8.16
CA LEU A 334 -13.75 -4.04 8.12
C LEU A 334 -13.73 -5.20 9.13
N LYS A 335 -12.59 -5.88 9.29
CA LYS A 335 -12.41 -6.98 10.25
C LYS A 335 -12.45 -6.50 11.70
N LEU A 336 -11.85 -5.37 11.99
CA LEU A 336 -11.84 -4.77 13.34
C LEU A 336 -13.22 -4.23 13.75
N GLY A 337 -14.21 -4.23 12.85
CA GLY A 337 -15.58 -3.80 13.14
C GLY A 337 -15.66 -2.29 13.43
N TYR A 338 -14.83 -1.48 12.80
CA TYR A 338 -14.86 -0.03 12.89
C TYR A 338 -16.19 0.54 12.36
N ASP A 339 -17.22 0.39 13.16
CA ASP A 339 -18.47 1.17 13.09
C ASP A 339 -18.35 2.43 13.98
N SER A 340 -17.12 2.82 14.26
CA SER A 340 -16.79 3.97 15.09
C SER A 340 -16.84 5.22 14.25
N GLY A 341 -17.93 5.93 14.20
CA GLY A 341 -18.09 7.35 13.89
C GLY A 341 -17.09 8.13 13.01
N GLU A 342 -16.07 7.49 12.52
CA GLU A 342 -14.95 7.96 11.71
C GLU A 342 -15.04 7.38 10.31
N PRO A 343 -14.58 8.08 9.32
CA PRO A 343 -15.28 8.58 8.14
C PRO A 343 -16.03 7.54 7.31
N PHE A 344 -15.88 6.24 7.58
CA PHE A 344 -16.45 5.19 6.74
C PHE A 344 -17.40 4.27 7.52
N LYS A 345 -18.64 4.22 7.11
CA LYS A 345 -19.62 3.25 7.61
C LYS A 345 -19.67 2.05 6.69
N PHE A 346 -19.21 0.89 7.16
CA PHE A 346 -19.23 -0.34 6.38
C PHE A 346 -20.57 -1.08 6.50
N GLN A 347 -21.11 -1.52 5.38
CA GLN A 347 -22.21 -2.50 5.30
C GLN A 347 -21.70 -3.74 4.60
N LYS A 348 -21.65 -4.84 5.32
CA LYS A 348 -21.22 -6.13 4.81
C LYS A 348 -22.41 -6.93 4.29
N VAL A 349 -22.32 -7.47 3.08
CA VAL A 349 -23.30 -8.37 2.51
C VAL A 349 -22.62 -9.69 2.16
N ASN A 350 -22.86 -10.72 2.99
CA ASN A 350 -22.47 -12.12 2.74
C ASN A 350 -21.02 -12.35 2.27
N THR A 351 -20.04 -11.72 2.92
CA THR A 351 -18.62 -11.94 2.64
C THR A 351 -18.00 -12.95 3.61
N LEU A 352 -17.08 -13.78 3.14
CA LEU A 352 -16.27 -14.68 3.94
C LEU A 352 -14.85 -14.10 4.06
N TYR A 353 -14.19 -14.29 5.22
CA TYR A 353 -12.83 -13.81 5.47
C TYR A 353 -11.73 -14.81 5.09
N ALA A 354 -12.07 -15.90 4.44
CA ALA A 354 -11.11 -16.94 4.08
C ALA A 354 -11.14 -17.22 2.57
N CYS A 355 -10.02 -17.29 2.00
CA CYS A 355 -9.64 -17.77 0.70
C CYS A 355 -8.69 -18.96 0.84
#